data_81e7dde42bc12952e8058ebed74147ad
#
_entry.id   81e7dde42bc12952e8058ebed74147ad
#
_cell.length_a   1.000
_cell.length_b   1.000
_cell.length_c   1.000
_cell.angle_alpha   90.00
_cell.angle_beta   90.00
_cell.angle_gamma   90.00
#
_symmetry.space_group_name_H-M   'P 1'
#
loop_
_entity.id
_entity.type
_entity.pdbx_description
1 polymer ?
#
loop_
_entity_poly.entity_id
_entity_poly.type
_entity_poly.pdbx_seq_one_letter_code
_entity_poly.pdbx_strand_id
1 'polypeptide(L)'
;VNLELEGLINDTNRSISTLAITTLLKTMGAGTVDTGSVGGESVDRLITKMTSLMDEITEDFKIVIIEAIENLALKFPAKHKKLVSFLTDLLRDDGTLELKSSIVDALFDLIKFLPDANAKQLILMNLCEFIEDCEFTELSVRILHLLGDEGPHTSNPSYYIRHIYNRLVLENSIVRSSAVIALAKFAAVCGGEVSKNIVILLERCLNDVDDEVRDRAAISLNFINNGKKNLIVSDSKYDLNALE
;
A
#
# COMPACT_ATOMS: atom_id res chain seq x y z
N VAL A 1 -29.19 6.86 19.42
CA VAL A 1 -27.87 7.49 19.19
C VAL A 1 -27.41 7.24 17.76
N ASN A 2 -27.24 5.99 17.27
CA ASN A 2 -26.74 5.75 15.90
C ASN A 2 -27.68 6.26 14.81
N LEU A 3 -29.01 6.12 14.98
CA LEU A 3 -30.01 6.65 14.04
C LEU A 3 -30.02 8.18 14.00
N GLU A 4 -29.78 8.84 15.11
CA GLU A 4 -29.68 10.30 15.20
C GLU A 4 -28.38 10.80 14.51
N LEU A 5 -27.27 10.10 14.73
CA LEU A 5 -26.00 10.38 14.03
C LEU A 5 -26.12 10.15 12.52
N GLU A 6 -26.83 9.10 12.07
CA GLU A 6 -27.15 8.90 10.65
C GLU A 6 -27.96 10.05 10.06
N GLY A 7 -28.84 10.68 10.84
CA GLY A 7 -29.55 11.89 10.43
C GLY A 7 -28.64 13.10 10.24
N LEU A 8 -27.62 13.24 11.10
CA LEU A 8 -26.65 14.36 11.05
C LEU A 8 -25.63 14.24 9.90
N ILE A 9 -25.50 13.08 9.26
CA ILE A 9 -24.66 12.93 8.06
C ILE A 9 -25.14 13.82 6.91
N ASN A 10 -26.43 14.10 6.84
CA ASN A 10 -27.03 14.95 5.80
C ASN A 10 -27.17 16.41 6.24
N ASP A 11 -26.51 16.83 7.31
CA ASP A 11 -26.56 18.24 7.77
C ASP A 11 -25.87 19.15 6.73
N THR A 12 -26.40 20.35 6.59
CA THR A 12 -25.84 21.38 5.72
C THR A 12 -24.48 21.89 6.20
N ASN A 13 -24.15 21.69 7.47
CA ASN A 13 -22.87 22.01 8.05
C ASN A 13 -21.90 20.84 7.90
N ARG A 14 -20.91 20.99 7.01
CA ARG A 14 -19.90 19.98 6.69
C ARG A 14 -19.14 19.46 7.90
N SER A 15 -18.83 20.33 8.87
CA SER A 15 -18.12 19.93 10.10
C SER A 15 -18.97 18.99 10.96
N ILE A 16 -20.27 19.22 11.04
CA ILE A 16 -21.22 18.35 11.78
C ILE A 16 -21.33 17.00 11.05
N SER A 17 -21.49 17.03 9.73
CA SER A 17 -21.57 15.84 8.88
C SER A 17 -20.32 14.96 9.02
N THR A 18 -19.13 15.55 8.95
CA THR A 18 -17.85 14.83 9.10
C THR A 18 -17.67 14.27 10.51
N LEU A 19 -18.02 15.04 11.54
CA LEU A 19 -17.98 14.58 12.92
C LEU A 19 -18.97 13.43 13.18
N ALA A 20 -20.15 13.49 12.60
CA ALA A 20 -21.14 12.42 12.67
C ALA A 20 -20.62 11.14 12.02
N ILE A 21 -20.00 11.22 10.83
CA ILE A 21 -19.38 10.08 10.13
C ILE A 21 -18.26 9.46 10.97
N THR A 22 -17.32 10.27 11.44
CA THR A 22 -16.19 9.78 12.24
C THR A 22 -16.64 9.17 13.56
N THR A 23 -17.65 9.74 14.19
CA THR A 23 -18.21 9.20 15.43
C THR A 23 -18.95 7.88 15.18
N LEU A 24 -19.73 7.78 14.10
CA LEU A 24 -20.38 6.53 13.69
C LEU A 24 -19.35 5.44 13.38
N LEU A 25 -18.32 5.73 12.61
CA LEU A 25 -17.25 4.78 12.31
C LEU A 25 -16.53 4.29 13.57
N LYS A 26 -16.25 5.19 14.51
CA LYS A 26 -15.67 4.85 15.82
C LYS A 26 -16.61 4.01 16.69
N THR A 27 -17.90 4.37 16.75
CA THR A 27 -18.89 3.63 17.56
C THR A 27 -19.24 2.29 16.96
N MET A 28 -19.36 2.16 15.64
CA MET A 28 -19.52 0.87 14.95
C MET A 28 -18.26 0.02 15.13
N GLY A 29 -17.11 0.67 15.26
CA GLY A 29 -15.85 0.04 15.60
C GLY A 29 -15.76 -0.42 17.07
N ALA A 30 -16.45 0.19 18.02
CA ALA A 30 -16.39 -0.12 19.45
C ALA A 30 -17.50 -1.06 19.94
N GLY A 31 -18.57 -1.24 19.18
CA GLY A 31 -19.69 -2.11 19.53
C GLY A 31 -19.32 -3.58 19.40
N THR A 32 -19.78 -4.41 20.35
CA THR A 32 -19.74 -5.86 20.29
C THR A 32 -20.37 -6.34 18.98
N VAL A 33 -19.63 -7.17 18.28
CA VAL A 33 -20.01 -7.81 17.02
C VAL A 33 -21.30 -8.62 17.22
N ASP A 34 -22.45 -8.00 17.04
CA ASP A 34 -23.62 -8.75 16.65
C ASP A 34 -23.46 -9.09 15.16
N THR A 35 -23.00 -10.31 14.92
CA THR A 35 -22.77 -10.93 13.62
C THR A 35 -24.06 -11.16 12.81
N GLY A 36 -25.06 -10.33 12.98
CA GLY A 36 -26.32 -10.37 12.24
C GLY A 36 -26.32 -9.38 11.06
N SER A 37 -26.95 -9.74 9.98
CA SER A 37 -27.12 -9.07 8.69
C SER A 37 -27.38 -7.54 8.72
N VAL A 38 -27.77 -6.96 9.83
CA VAL A 38 -28.08 -5.56 10.01
C VAL A 38 -26.83 -4.66 9.98
N GLY A 39 -25.68 -5.14 10.48
CA GLY A 39 -24.43 -4.37 10.48
C GLY A 39 -23.82 -4.18 9.10
N GLY A 40 -23.99 -5.15 8.21
CA GLY A 40 -23.43 -5.13 6.86
C GLY A 40 -24.10 -4.12 5.92
N GLU A 41 -25.41 -3.96 6.01
CA GLU A 41 -26.15 -2.96 5.21
C GLU A 41 -25.85 -1.52 5.66
N SER A 42 -25.70 -1.30 6.97
CA SER A 42 -25.32 0.01 7.52
C SER A 42 -23.94 0.44 7.05
N VAL A 43 -22.96 -0.48 7.00
CA VAL A 43 -21.61 -0.21 6.47
C VAL A 43 -21.67 0.16 4.98
N ASP A 44 -22.44 -0.56 4.17
CA ASP A 44 -22.57 -0.27 2.73
C ASP A 44 -23.21 1.11 2.48
N ARG A 45 -24.22 1.48 3.25
CA ARG A 45 -24.84 2.82 3.18
C ARG A 45 -23.86 3.92 3.58
N LEU A 46 -23.05 3.68 4.63
CA LEU A 46 -22.01 4.62 5.06
C LEU A 46 -20.95 4.81 3.98
N ILE A 47 -20.44 3.74 3.39
CA ILE A 47 -19.45 3.84 2.30
C ILE A 47 -20.01 4.68 1.14
N THR A 48 -21.25 4.42 0.72
CA THR A 48 -21.89 5.16 -0.38
C THR A 48 -22.04 6.65 -0.05
N LYS A 49 -22.43 6.98 1.19
CA LYS A 49 -22.53 8.37 1.64
C LYS A 49 -21.16 9.04 1.75
N MET A 50 -20.17 8.33 2.24
CA MET A 50 -18.80 8.84 2.34
C MET A 50 -18.24 9.16 0.95
N THR A 51 -18.45 8.29 -0.03
CA THR A 51 -18.04 8.56 -1.42
C THR A 51 -18.65 9.84 -1.95
N SER A 52 -19.95 10.09 -1.69
CA SER A 52 -20.62 11.31 -2.14
C SER A 52 -20.17 12.58 -1.42
N LEU A 53 -19.61 12.48 -0.23
CA LEU A 53 -19.15 13.63 0.57
C LEU A 53 -17.66 13.94 0.36
N MET A 54 -16.87 12.99 -0.17
CA MET A 54 -15.42 13.15 -0.33
C MET A 54 -15.04 14.34 -1.20
N ASP A 55 -15.85 14.66 -2.22
CA ASP A 55 -15.60 15.79 -3.11
C ASP A 55 -15.85 17.14 -2.44
N GLU A 56 -16.63 17.14 -1.35
CA GLU A 56 -17.10 18.35 -0.69
C GLU A 56 -16.32 18.73 0.57
N ILE A 57 -15.54 17.82 1.14
CA ILE A 57 -14.80 18.00 2.41
C ILE A 57 -13.34 18.37 2.19
N THR A 58 -12.75 19.04 3.19
CA THR A 58 -11.33 19.40 3.16
C THR A 58 -10.44 18.17 3.37
N GLU A 59 -9.18 18.24 2.94
CA GLU A 59 -8.22 17.12 3.01
C GLU A 59 -7.96 16.65 4.44
N ASP A 60 -7.89 17.57 5.41
CA ASP A 60 -7.72 17.22 6.84
C ASP A 60 -8.81 16.27 7.33
N PHE A 61 -10.07 16.52 6.91
CA PHE A 61 -11.17 15.64 7.25
C PHE A 61 -11.14 14.33 6.47
N LYS A 62 -10.65 14.33 5.23
CA LYS A 62 -10.44 13.09 4.47
C LYS A 62 -9.47 12.15 5.19
N ILE A 63 -8.37 12.69 5.73
CA ILE A 63 -7.38 11.91 6.51
C ILE A 63 -8.05 11.22 7.71
N VAL A 64 -8.85 11.96 8.48
CA VAL A 64 -9.57 11.38 9.64
C VAL A 64 -10.55 10.28 9.22
N ILE A 65 -11.19 10.43 8.07
CA ILE A 65 -12.09 9.40 7.52
C ILE A 65 -11.29 8.16 7.08
N ILE A 66 -10.12 8.33 6.47
CA ILE A 66 -9.25 7.23 6.05
C ILE A 66 -8.83 6.39 7.25
N GLU A 67 -8.37 7.01 8.34
CA GLU A 67 -8.03 6.31 9.59
C GLU A 67 -9.23 5.53 10.16
N ALA A 68 -10.42 6.11 10.08
CA ALA A 68 -11.63 5.46 10.55
C ALA A 68 -12.04 4.28 9.64
N ILE A 69 -11.82 4.38 8.32
CA ILE A 69 -12.06 3.30 7.35
C ILE A 69 -11.07 2.15 7.56
N GLU A 70 -9.81 2.43 7.81
CA GLU A 70 -8.80 1.42 8.15
C GLU A 70 -9.26 0.60 9.35
N ASN A 71 -9.64 1.26 10.44
CA ASN A 71 -10.16 0.60 11.64
C ASN A 71 -11.43 -0.22 11.34
N LEU A 72 -12.29 0.25 10.46
CA LEU A 72 -13.50 -0.47 10.05
C LEU A 72 -13.15 -1.72 9.22
N ALA A 73 -12.20 -1.60 8.31
CA ALA A 73 -11.75 -2.70 7.47
C ALA A 73 -11.15 -3.84 8.30
N LEU A 74 -10.38 -3.52 9.34
CA LEU A 74 -9.83 -4.53 10.25
C LEU A 74 -10.93 -5.29 11.04
N LYS A 75 -12.08 -4.64 11.29
CA LYS A 75 -13.18 -5.25 12.05
C LYS A 75 -14.19 -6.03 11.21
N PHE A 76 -14.38 -5.65 9.95
CA PHE A 76 -15.35 -6.25 9.03
C PHE A 76 -14.69 -6.92 7.82
N PRO A 77 -14.10 -8.12 7.98
CA PRO A 77 -13.40 -8.83 6.91
C PRO A 77 -14.27 -9.04 5.65
N ALA A 78 -15.56 -9.26 5.83
CA ALA A 78 -16.50 -9.47 4.72
C ALA A 78 -16.65 -8.28 3.77
N LYS A 79 -16.25 -7.07 4.20
CA LYS A 79 -16.38 -5.82 3.42
C LYS A 79 -15.04 -5.31 2.87
N HIS A 80 -13.94 -6.01 3.08
CA HIS A 80 -12.60 -5.59 2.63
C HIS A 80 -12.58 -5.13 1.19
N LYS A 81 -13.19 -5.90 0.28
CA LYS A 81 -13.16 -5.60 -1.15
C LYS A 81 -13.73 -4.21 -1.48
N LYS A 82 -14.84 -3.82 -0.84
CA LYS A 82 -15.45 -2.50 -1.06
C LYS A 82 -14.63 -1.38 -0.45
N LEU A 83 -14.08 -1.60 0.76
CA LEU A 83 -13.26 -0.62 1.47
C LEU A 83 -11.92 -0.39 0.75
N VAL A 84 -11.29 -1.46 0.27
CA VAL A 84 -10.08 -1.37 -0.55
C VAL A 84 -10.37 -0.63 -1.86
N SER A 85 -11.47 -0.96 -2.56
CA SER A 85 -11.85 -0.24 -3.79
C SER A 85 -12.03 1.24 -3.52
N PHE A 86 -12.74 1.61 -2.43
CA PHE A 86 -12.90 3.00 -2.04
C PHE A 86 -11.56 3.72 -1.79
N LEU A 87 -10.65 3.11 -1.02
CA LEU A 87 -9.33 3.70 -0.76
C LEU A 87 -8.48 3.82 -2.04
N THR A 88 -8.56 2.85 -2.93
CA THR A 88 -7.82 2.87 -4.20
C THR A 88 -8.38 3.89 -5.20
N ASP A 89 -9.70 4.09 -5.21
CA ASP A 89 -10.32 5.14 -6.02
C ASP A 89 -9.89 6.53 -5.51
N LEU A 90 -9.91 6.73 -4.18
CA LEU A 90 -9.44 7.97 -3.56
C LEU A 90 -7.93 8.22 -3.78
N LEU A 91 -7.11 7.16 -3.90
CA LEU A 91 -5.69 7.28 -4.19
C LEU A 91 -5.43 7.80 -5.61
N ARG A 92 -6.34 7.53 -6.56
CA ARG A 92 -6.25 7.99 -7.96
C ARG A 92 -6.69 9.43 -8.13
N ASP A 93 -7.50 9.96 -7.21
CA ASP A 93 -7.93 11.34 -7.24
C ASP A 93 -6.75 12.30 -6.98
N ASP A 94 -6.88 13.56 -7.41
CA ASP A 94 -5.91 14.59 -7.08
C ASP A 94 -5.89 14.86 -5.58
N GLY A 95 -4.70 15.05 -5.02
CA GLY A 95 -4.55 15.29 -3.59
C GLY A 95 -3.11 15.59 -3.18
N THR A 96 -2.96 16.14 -1.98
CA THR A 96 -1.64 16.43 -1.40
C THR A 96 -0.88 15.17 -1.03
N LEU A 97 0.43 15.32 -0.84
CA LEU A 97 1.31 14.26 -0.36
C LEU A 97 0.79 13.66 0.97
N GLU A 98 0.31 14.51 1.88
CA GLU A 98 -0.18 14.08 3.20
C GLU A 98 -1.39 13.15 3.07
N LEU A 99 -2.37 13.53 2.24
CA LEU A 99 -3.55 12.71 1.97
C LEU A 99 -3.16 11.36 1.34
N LYS A 100 -2.33 11.39 0.29
CA LYS A 100 -1.89 10.17 -0.39
C LYS A 100 -1.03 9.28 0.51
N SER A 101 -0.19 9.87 1.37
CA SER A 101 0.57 9.13 2.36
C SER A 101 -0.34 8.40 3.36
N SER A 102 -1.36 9.08 3.87
CA SER A 102 -2.33 8.47 4.78
C SER A 102 -3.09 7.29 4.15
N ILE A 103 -3.48 7.42 2.86
CA ILE A 103 -4.12 6.31 2.14
C ILE A 103 -3.16 5.13 1.96
N VAL A 104 -1.91 5.40 1.58
CA VAL A 104 -0.89 4.36 1.41
C VAL A 104 -0.59 3.67 2.73
N ASP A 105 -0.51 4.41 3.84
CA ASP A 105 -0.32 3.85 5.19
C ASP A 105 -1.47 2.91 5.57
N ALA A 106 -2.70 3.33 5.36
CA ALA A 106 -3.88 2.49 5.59
C ALA A 106 -3.85 1.21 4.73
N LEU A 107 -3.47 1.30 3.46
CA LEU A 107 -3.35 0.13 2.58
C LEU A 107 -2.20 -0.80 3.04
N PHE A 108 -1.10 -0.27 3.53
CA PHE A 108 0.03 -1.06 4.06
C PHE A 108 -0.37 -1.83 5.31
N ASP A 109 -1.10 -1.19 6.21
CA ASP A 109 -1.59 -1.85 7.42
C ASP A 109 -2.65 -2.90 7.09
N LEU A 110 -3.51 -2.64 6.12
CA LEU A 110 -4.42 -3.66 5.61
C LEU A 110 -3.68 -4.88 5.05
N ILE A 111 -2.59 -4.71 4.29
CA ILE A 111 -1.78 -5.84 3.79
C ILE A 111 -1.21 -6.67 4.94
N LYS A 112 -0.74 -6.03 6.02
CA LYS A 112 -0.17 -6.74 7.18
C LYS A 112 -1.21 -7.57 7.93
N PHE A 113 -2.40 -7.02 8.11
CA PHE A 113 -3.40 -7.60 8.99
C PHE A 113 -4.47 -8.44 8.29
N LEU A 114 -4.65 -8.28 6.96
CA LEU A 114 -5.63 -9.07 6.21
C LEU A 114 -5.16 -10.51 6.02
N PRO A 115 -5.98 -11.51 6.38
CA PRO A 115 -5.68 -12.92 6.11
C PRO A 115 -5.99 -13.32 4.65
N ASP A 116 -6.77 -12.52 3.91
CA ASP A 116 -7.24 -12.86 2.57
C ASP A 116 -6.19 -12.52 1.50
N ALA A 117 -5.61 -13.56 0.89
CA ALA A 117 -4.63 -13.42 -0.18
C ALA A 117 -5.18 -12.66 -1.41
N ASN A 118 -6.47 -12.80 -1.72
CA ASN A 118 -7.07 -12.09 -2.86
C ASN A 118 -7.18 -10.59 -2.61
N ALA A 119 -7.51 -10.20 -1.37
CA ALA A 119 -7.56 -8.78 -0.99
C ALA A 119 -6.15 -8.17 -1.03
N LYS A 120 -5.13 -8.87 -0.52
CA LYS A 120 -3.73 -8.43 -0.63
C LYS A 120 -3.30 -8.25 -2.08
N GLN A 121 -3.59 -9.22 -2.93
CA GLN A 121 -3.26 -9.14 -4.36
C GLN A 121 -3.94 -7.94 -5.04
N LEU A 122 -5.20 -7.67 -4.70
CA LEU A 122 -5.93 -6.51 -5.23
C LEU A 122 -5.25 -5.19 -4.81
N ILE A 123 -4.87 -5.06 -3.55
CA ILE A 123 -4.15 -3.87 -3.06
C ILE A 123 -2.83 -3.70 -3.80
N LEU A 124 -2.02 -4.75 -3.91
CA LEU A 124 -0.73 -4.71 -4.60
C LEU A 124 -0.87 -4.34 -6.07
N MET A 125 -1.89 -4.85 -6.77
CA MET A 125 -2.16 -4.48 -8.16
C MET A 125 -2.48 -2.98 -8.30
N ASN A 126 -3.36 -2.45 -7.44
CA ASN A 126 -3.70 -1.03 -7.46
C ASN A 126 -2.50 -0.13 -7.12
N LEU A 127 -1.65 -0.53 -6.17
CA LEU A 127 -0.41 0.18 -5.86
C LEU A 127 0.58 0.17 -7.03
N CYS A 128 0.66 -0.93 -7.80
CA CYS A 128 1.46 -1.00 -9.01
C CYS A 128 0.98 -0.03 -10.10
N GLU A 129 -0.34 0.10 -10.27
CA GLU A 129 -0.90 1.06 -11.21
C GLU A 129 -0.66 2.50 -10.75
N PHE A 130 -0.88 2.77 -9.47
CA PHE A 130 -0.65 4.10 -8.89
C PHE A 130 0.80 4.57 -9.03
N ILE A 131 1.79 3.68 -8.86
CA ILE A 131 3.19 4.06 -8.94
C ILE A 131 3.60 4.51 -10.36
N GLU A 132 2.84 4.19 -11.40
CA GLU A 132 3.13 4.61 -12.77
C GLU A 132 2.96 6.12 -12.97
N ASP A 133 1.98 6.72 -12.28
CA ASP A 133 1.64 8.13 -12.39
C ASP A 133 1.97 8.92 -11.11
N CYS A 134 2.69 8.31 -10.17
CA CYS A 134 3.00 8.92 -8.88
C CYS A 134 4.11 9.98 -9.00
N GLU A 135 3.77 11.23 -8.73
CA GLU A 135 4.72 12.35 -8.72
C GLU A 135 5.59 12.41 -7.43
N PHE A 136 5.19 11.71 -6.38
CA PHE A 136 5.83 11.75 -5.07
C PHE A 136 6.92 10.68 -4.94
N THR A 137 8.18 11.08 -5.02
CA THR A 137 9.34 10.18 -4.89
C THR A 137 9.29 9.33 -3.63
N GLU A 138 8.93 9.92 -2.49
CA GLU A 138 8.87 9.23 -1.20
C GLU A 138 7.85 8.09 -1.20
N LEU A 139 6.66 8.33 -1.73
CA LEU A 139 5.62 7.30 -1.85
C LEU A 139 6.02 6.20 -2.81
N SER A 140 6.62 6.56 -3.95
CA SER A 140 7.13 5.60 -4.92
C SER A 140 8.16 4.66 -4.30
N VAL A 141 9.10 5.18 -3.52
CA VAL A 141 10.09 4.39 -2.78
C VAL A 141 9.44 3.43 -1.80
N ARG A 142 8.49 3.92 -0.99
CA ARG A 142 7.79 3.10 0.01
C ARG A 142 6.99 1.97 -0.65
N ILE A 143 6.29 2.26 -1.74
CA ILE A 143 5.52 1.25 -2.48
C ILE A 143 6.46 0.23 -3.13
N LEU A 144 7.59 0.65 -3.71
CA LEU A 144 8.59 -0.27 -4.26
C LEU A 144 9.14 -1.23 -3.20
N HIS A 145 9.41 -0.76 -1.99
CA HIS A 145 9.84 -1.62 -0.89
C HIS A 145 8.77 -2.66 -0.55
N LEU A 146 7.51 -2.25 -0.40
CA LEU A 146 6.41 -3.16 -0.14
C LEU A 146 6.24 -4.19 -1.26
N LEU A 147 6.30 -3.75 -2.53
CA LEU A 147 6.21 -4.65 -3.68
C LEU A 147 7.37 -5.66 -3.70
N GLY A 148 8.57 -5.24 -3.28
CA GLY A 148 9.71 -6.13 -3.13
C GLY A 148 9.52 -7.21 -2.07
N ASP A 149 8.80 -6.90 -0.99
CA ASP A 149 8.56 -7.83 0.12
C ASP A 149 7.38 -8.76 -0.16
N GLU A 150 6.26 -8.25 -0.58
CA GLU A 150 5.01 -9.02 -0.75
C GLU A 150 4.84 -9.58 -2.17
N GLY A 151 5.35 -8.88 -3.20
CA GLY A 151 5.19 -9.25 -4.60
C GLY A 151 5.70 -10.64 -4.98
N PRO A 152 6.89 -11.08 -4.50
CA PRO A 152 7.42 -12.42 -4.78
C PRO A 152 6.53 -13.56 -4.29
N HIS A 153 5.70 -13.33 -3.28
CA HIS A 153 4.81 -14.32 -2.67
C HIS A 153 3.45 -14.41 -3.36
N THR A 154 3.19 -13.59 -4.38
CA THR A 154 1.93 -13.59 -5.13
C THR A 154 1.85 -14.70 -6.17
N SER A 155 0.65 -14.93 -6.69
CA SER A 155 0.41 -15.94 -7.74
C SER A 155 1.08 -15.63 -9.09
N ASN A 156 1.31 -14.34 -9.39
CA ASN A 156 1.92 -13.88 -10.64
C ASN A 156 3.01 -12.82 -10.40
N PRO A 157 4.22 -13.20 -9.97
CA PRO A 157 5.31 -12.26 -9.71
C PRO A 157 5.72 -11.44 -10.94
N SER A 158 5.62 -12.02 -12.13
CA SER A 158 6.04 -11.38 -13.39
C SER A 158 5.28 -10.09 -13.70
N TYR A 159 4.03 -9.98 -13.24
CA TYR A 159 3.23 -8.77 -13.38
C TYR A 159 3.91 -7.59 -12.66
N TYR A 160 4.26 -7.77 -11.41
CA TYR A 160 4.89 -6.73 -10.57
C TYR A 160 6.29 -6.35 -11.06
N ILE A 161 7.08 -7.33 -11.51
CA ILE A 161 8.42 -7.10 -12.06
C ILE A 161 8.39 -6.11 -13.21
N ARG A 162 7.37 -6.19 -14.08
CA ARG A 162 7.21 -5.26 -15.20
C ARG A 162 7.02 -3.82 -14.72
N HIS A 163 6.17 -3.58 -13.75
CA HIS A 163 5.93 -2.24 -13.20
C HIS A 163 7.17 -1.69 -12.49
N ILE A 164 7.85 -2.52 -11.69
CA ILE A 164 9.10 -2.14 -11.02
C ILE A 164 10.19 -1.79 -12.05
N TYR A 165 10.31 -2.57 -13.13
CA TYR A 165 11.28 -2.32 -14.18
C TYR A 165 11.00 -1.01 -14.92
N ASN A 166 9.75 -0.65 -15.16
CA ASN A 166 9.40 0.64 -15.76
C ASN A 166 9.92 1.80 -14.88
N ARG A 167 9.78 1.70 -13.56
CA ARG A 167 10.31 2.71 -12.62
C ARG A 167 11.83 2.76 -12.65
N LEU A 168 12.48 1.60 -12.79
CA LEU A 168 13.95 1.53 -12.92
C LEU A 168 14.47 2.30 -14.14
N VAL A 169 13.71 2.36 -15.22
CA VAL A 169 14.13 3.00 -16.47
C VAL A 169 13.75 4.47 -16.54
N LEU A 170 12.60 4.84 -15.98
CA LEU A 170 11.98 6.14 -16.24
C LEU A 170 12.16 7.18 -15.14
N GLU A 171 12.54 6.75 -13.93
CA GLU A 171 12.50 7.59 -12.73
C GLU A 171 13.83 8.22 -12.35
N ASN A 172 13.79 9.06 -11.30
CA ASN A 172 14.99 9.63 -10.69
C ASN A 172 15.84 8.55 -9.97
N SER A 173 17.08 8.87 -9.60
CA SER A 173 18.03 7.93 -9.02
C SER A 173 17.55 7.30 -7.71
N ILE A 174 16.81 8.04 -6.88
CA ILE A 174 16.29 7.55 -5.60
C ILE A 174 15.27 6.44 -5.84
N VAL A 175 14.35 6.63 -6.77
CA VAL A 175 13.36 5.61 -7.14
C VAL A 175 14.04 4.43 -7.84
N ARG A 176 15.00 4.70 -8.78
CA ARG A 176 15.73 3.63 -9.48
C ARG A 176 16.51 2.74 -8.51
N SER A 177 17.20 3.34 -7.54
CA SER A 177 17.94 2.58 -6.52
C SER A 177 17.03 1.69 -5.67
N SER A 178 15.83 2.16 -5.33
CA SER A 178 14.81 1.38 -4.63
C SER A 178 14.21 0.27 -5.50
N ALA A 179 14.02 0.53 -6.80
CA ALA A 179 13.57 -0.48 -7.75
C ALA A 179 14.59 -1.63 -7.91
N VAL A 180 15.90 -1.31 -7.89
CA VAL A 180 16.97 -2.34 -7.87
C VAL A 180 16.83 -3.27 -6.67
N ILE A 181 16.60 -2.72 -5.47
CA ILE A 181 16.41 -3.52 -4.25
C ILE A 181 15.15 -4.40 -4.36
N ALA A 182 14.04 -3.83 -4.85
CA ALA A 182 12.82 -4.60 -5.04
C ALA A 182 13.04 -5.77 -6.00
N LEU A 183 13.67 -5.54 -7.17
CA LEU A 183 14.01 -6.60 -8.12
C LEU A 183 14.95 -7.65 -7.51
N ALA A 184 15.92 -7.23 -6.70
CA ALA A 184 16.82 -8.17 -6.02
C ALA A 184 16.07 -9.10 -5.06
N LYS A 185 15.06 -8.60 -4.33
CA LYS A 185 14.19 -9.43 -3.48
C LYS A 185 13.40 -10.45 -4.31
N PHE A 186 12.85 -10.05 -5.46
CA PHE A 186 12.22 -10.99 -6.39
C PHE A 186 13.19 -12.07 -6.87
N ALA A 187 14.42 -11.71 -7.25
CA ALA A 187 15.42 -12.68 -7.67
C ALA A 187 15.85 -13.64 -6.55
N ALA A 188 15.81 -13.19 -5.30
CA ALA A 188 16.15 -14.02 -4.15
C ALA A 188 15.06 -15.06 -3.83
N VAL A 189 13.79 -14.66 -3.91
CA VAL A 189 12.63 -15.48 -3.54
C VAL A 189 12.12 -16.31 -4.72
N CYS A 190 11.92 -15.69 -5.90
CA CYS A 190 11.46 -16.37 -7.10
C CYS A 190 12.62 -17.14 -7.72
N GLY A 191 12.58 -18.46 -7.69
CA GLY A 191 13.63 -19.28 -8.33
C GLY A 191 13.51 -19.38 -9.86
N GLY A 192 14.32 -20.24 -10.48
CA GLY A 192 14.21 -20.65 -11.88
C GLY A 192 14.49 -19.56 -12.90
N GLU A 193 13.66 -19.47 -13.92
CA GLU A 193 13.83 -18.56 -15.07
C GLU A 193 13.62 -17.09 -14.68
N VAL A 194 12.68 -16.81 -13.79
CA VAL A 194 12.40 -15.46 -13.31
C VAL A 194 13.63 -14.83 -12.66
N SER A 195 14.31 -15.58 -11.78
CA SER A 195 15.54 -15.12 -11.13
C SER A 195 16.64 -14.82 -12.16
N LYS A 196 16.81 -15.65 -13.19
CA LYS A 196 17.80 -15.45 -14.25
C LYS A 196 17.53 -14.17 -15.05
N ASN A 197 16.27 -13.95 -15.40
CA ASN A 197 15.88 -12.76 -16.15
C ASN A 197 16.13 -11.48 -15.34
N ILE A 198 15.85 -11.51 -14.03
CA ILE A 198 16.13 -10.36 -13.14
C ILE A 198 17.63 -10.12 -13.02
N VAL A 199 18.45 -11.15 -12.95
CA VAL A 199 19.93 -10.99 -12.93
C VAL A 199 20.41 -10.20 -14.16
N ILE A 200 19.89 -10.51 -15.36
CA ILE A 200 20.21 -9.76 -16.57
C ILE A 200 19.79 -8.29 -16.47
N LEU A 201 18.63 -8.01 -15.84
CA LEU A 201 18.18 -6.63 -15.61
C LEU A 201 19.09 -5.89 -14.63
N LEU A 202 19.51 -6.55 -13.55
CA LEU A 202 20.45 -6.00 -12.56
C LEU A 202 21.84 -5.76 -13.15
N GLU A 203 22.34 -6.63 -14.05
CA GLU A 203 23.60 -6.44 -14.76
C GLU A 203 23.59 -5.17 -15.61
N ARG A 204 22.45 -4.80 -16.21
CA ARG A 204 22.31 -3.54 -16.95
C ARG A 204 22.45 -2.33 -16.03
N CYS A 205 21.99 -2.43 -14.78
CA CYS A 205 22.07 -1.35 -13.79
C CYS A 205 23.52 -1.05 -13.35
N LEU A 206 24.49 -1.94 -13.60
CA LEU A 206 25.91 -1.67 -13.36
C LEU A 206 26.46 -0.54 -14.24
N ASN A 207 25.77 -0.16 -15.31
CA ASN A 207 26.13 0.94 -16.19
C ASN A 207 25.24 2.18 -15.97
N ASP A 208 24.51 2.26 -14.86
CA ASP A 208 23.69 3.44 -14.54
C ASP A 208 24.58 4.68 -14.33
N VAL A 209 24.04 5.85 -14.59
CA VAL A 209 24.74 7.13 -14.38
C VAL A 209 24.97 7.41 -12.90
N ASP A 210 24.05 6.97 -12.04
CA ASP A 210 24.07 7.21 -10.61
C ASP A 210 24.85 6.12 -9.86
N ASP A 211 25.72 6.53 -8.94
CA ASP A 211 26.58 5.64 -8.15
C ASP A 211 25.79 4.71 -7.24
N GLU A 212 24.78 5.24 -6.57
CA GLU A 212 23.95 4.46 -5.63
C GLU A 212 23.20 3.33 -6.34
N VAL A 213 22.72 3.58 -7.56
CA VAL A 213 22.05 2.55 -8.38
C VAL A 213 23.02 1.45 -8.75
N ARG A 214 24.27 1.82 -9.19
CA ARG A 214 25.32 0.85 -9.54
C ARG A 214 25.74 0.02 -8.34
N ASP A 215 25.97 0.66 -7.19
CA ASP A 215 26.43 -0.01 -5.99
C ASP A 215 25.38 -1.00 -5.46
N ARG A 216 24.12 -0.61 -5.42
CA ARG A 216 23.02 -1.51 -5.02
C ARG A 216 22.87 -2.69 -5.98
N ALA A 217 23.03 -2.47 -7.27
CA ALA A 217 23.01 -3.54 -8.27
C ALA A 217 24.19 -4.50 -8.07
N ALA A 218 25.41 -3.99 -7.88
CA ALA A 218 26.61 -4.78 -7.66
C ALA A 218 26.53 -5.64 -6.39
N ILE A 219 26.09 -5.05 -5.28
CA ILE A 219 25.88 -5.76 -4.00
C ILE A 219 24.82 -6.85 -4.17
N SER A 220 23.70 -6.54 -4.79
CA SER A 220 22.61 -7.49 -5.01
C SER A 220 23.05 -8.68 -5.86
N LEU A 221 23.75 -8.42 -6.97
CA LEU A 221 24.31 -9.47 -7.84
C LEU A 221 25.34 -10.34 -7.10
N ASN A 222 26.18 -9.73 -6.28
CA ASN A 222 27.16 -10.47 -5.46
C ASN A 222 26.46 -11.44 -4.50
N PHE A 223 25.41 -10.99 -3.81
CA PHE A 223 24.66 -11.85 -2.90
C PHE A 223 23.91 -12.96 -3.62
N ILE A 224 23.30 -12.68 -4.78
CA ILE A 224 22.60 -13.69 -5.58
C ILE A 224 23.59 -14.76 -6.09
N ASN A 225 24.72 -14.34 -6.67
CA ASN A 225 25.71 -15.24 -7.26
C ASN A 225 26.44 -16.10 -6.22
N ASN A 226 26.67 -15.55 -5.02
CA ASN A 226 27.32 -16.28 -3.92
C ASN A 226 26.34 -17.12 -3.07
N GLY A 227 25.07 -17.21 -3.46
CA GLY A 227 24.05 -17.97 -2.74
C GLY A 227 23.61 -17.33 -1.39
N LYS A 228 24.03 -16.09 -1.11
CA LYS A 228 23.71 -15.37 0.12
C LYS A 228 22.37 -14.62 0.03
N LYS A 229 21.39 -15.23 -0.62
CA LYS A 229 20.07 -14.63 -0.87
C LYS A 229 19.34 -14.20 0.40
N ASN A 230 19.61 -14.89 1.51
CA ASN A 230 19.02 -14.54 2.82
C ASN A 230 19.38 -13.12 3.27
N LEU A 231 20.52 -12.57 2.88
CA LEU A 231 20.93 -11.21 3.24
C LEU A 231 20.12 -10.12 2.49
N ILE A 232 19.49 -10.49 1.38
CA ILE A 232 18.60 -9.58 0.63
C ILE A 232 17.20 -9.54 1.24
N VAL A 233 16.74 -10.68 1.78
CA VAL A 233 15.35 -10.85 2.26
C VAL A 233 15.23 -10.66 3.77
N SER A 234 16.32 -10.85 4.53
CA SER A 234 16.24 -10.75 5.99
C SER A 234 16.08 -9.29 6.44
N ASP A 235 15.02 -9.03 7.19
CA ASP A 235 14.91 -7.89 8.10
C ASP A 235 15.88 -8.08 9.28
N SER A 236 17.16 -8.26 9.01
CA SER A 236 18.16 -8.36 10.08
C SER A 236 18.23 -6.99 10.75
N LYS A 237 17.51 -6.85 11.86
CA LYS A 237 17.73 -5.75 12.79
C LYS A 237 19.20 -5.83 13.19
N TYR A 238 19.98 -4.83 12.81
CA TYR A 238 21.33 -4.68 13.32
C TYR A 238 21.27 -4.67 14.84
N ASP A 239 21.85 -5.68 15.47
CA ASP A 239 22.06 -5.65 16.92
C ASP A 239 23.18 -4.65 17.19
N LEU A 240 22.77 -3.43 17.59
CA LEU A 240 23.70 -2.36 17.93
C LEU A 240 24.65 -2.77 19.06
N ASN A 241 24.24 -3.71 19.91
CA ASN A 241 25.10 -4.25 20.99
C ASN A 241 26.22 -5.17 20.48
N ALA A 242 26.11 -5.65 19.22
CA ALA A 242 27.17 -6.42 18.59
C ALA A 242 28.25 -5.56 17.90
N LEU A 243 28.08 -4.22 17.91
CA LEU A 243 29.00 -3.25 17.33
C LEU A 243 29.89 -2.56 18.39
N GLU A 244 29.65 -2.79 19.68
CA GLU A 244 30.54 -2.46 20.79
C GLU A 244 31.54 -3.60 21.07
#